data_71a256feebaa7adde686f2a381a0f437
#
_entry.id   71a256feebaa7adde686f2a381a0f437
#
_cell.length_a   1.000
_cell.length_b   1.000
_cell.length_c   1.000
_cell.angle_alpha   90.00
_cell.angle_beta   90.00
_cell.angle_gamma   90.00
#
_symmetry.space_group_name_H-M   'P 1'
#
loop_
_entity.id
_entity.type
_entity.pdbx_description
1 polymer ?
#
loop_
_entity_poly.entity_id
_entity_poly.type
_entity_poly.pdbx_seq_one_letter_code
_entity_poly.pdbx_strand_id
1 'polypeptide(L)'
;MNKRVILGMSGGVDSCVACHLLLKEGYEVIGVTMNLVPKGDLYDEERGCCSLSSVMDAKIVAEAMGVKHYTMSFREEFDRKVIEDFVREYSLGYTPNPCVACNKYIKFNSFVEKIKPLKADFISTGHYAKVEFDKNYHRYLLKRAKDSKKDQTYFLYNTSQEVLSKTLFPLADLEKEEVRQIAKDENILTYSKKDSEEICFVQNRDHGFFIKQRNPELIKEGYFIDEKGNKLGKHNGIVYYTVGQRKGLGIALGKRVFVSKINAIDNTVTLSDEDALYKDKIKIREENFIPFDTLEKPLEVSVKVRHGQNETKGLLFYKNNELFVEFEKQVRAPNKGQSAVFYLDDIVIGGGIIDEVY
;
A
#
# COMPACT_ATOMS: atom_id res chain seq x y z
N MET A 1 29.65 10.47 18.57
CA MET A 1 29.29 9.19 17.93
C MET A 1 28.35 9.48 16.79
N ASN A 2 28.55 8.86 15.64
CA ASN A 2 27.62 9.02 14.53
C ASN A 2 26.26 8.43 14.90
N LYS A 3 25.16 9.09 14.51
CA LYS A 3 23.81 8.56 14.72
C LYS A 3 23.63 7.29 13.89
N ARG A 4 22.97 6.28 14.48
CA ARG A 4 22.77 4.98 13.85
C ARG A 4 21.42 4.89 13.16
N VAL A 5 21.42 4.42 11.92
CA VAL A 5 20.20 4.20 11.11
C VAL A 5 20.08 2.73 10.77
N ILE A 6 18.90 2.16 11.02
CA ILE A 6 18.54 0.84 10.48
C ILE A 6 17.77 1.05 9.19
N LEU A 7 18.35 0.59 8.09
CA LEU A 7 17.76 0.72 6.75
C LEU A 7 17.11 -0.59 6.31
N GLY A 8 15.82 -0.53 6.00
CA GLY A 8 15.13 -1.61 5.31
C GLY A 8 15.62 -1.74 3.87
N MET A 9 16.42 -2.75 3.57
CA MET A 9 16.99 -3.01 2.25
C MET A 9 16.24 -4.14 1.54
N SER A 10 15.59 -3.84 0.42
CA SER A 10 14.86 -4.81 -0.39
C SER A 10 15.68 -5.40 -1.55
N GLY A 11 16.94 -4.97 -1.73
CA GLY A 11 17.74 -5.31 -2.91
C GLY A 11 17.25 -4.66 -4.22
N GLY A 12 16.37 -3.68 -4.13
CA GLY A 12 16.01 -2.79 -5.24
C GLY A 12 16.91 -1.55 -5.27
N VAL A 13 16.97 -0.88 -6.43
CA VAL A 13 17.82 0.32 -6.63
C VAL A 13 17.55 1.40 -5.58
N ASP A 14 16.29 1.63 -5.22
CA ASP A 14 15.89 2.69 -4.30
C ASP A 14 16.48 2.49 -2.89
N SER A 15 16.37 1.28 -2.33
CA SER A 15 16.93 0.97 -1.02
C SER A 15 18.46 0.98 -1.00
N CYS A 16 19.08 0.63 -2.12
CA CYS A 16 20.55 0.64 -2.25
C CYS A 16 21.09 2.08 -2.36
N VAL A 17 20.41 2.95 -3.13
CA VAL A 17 20.77 4.38 -3.21
C VAL A 17 20.49 5.08 -1.87
N ALA A 18 19.39 4.74 -1.19
CA ALA A 18 19.14 5.25 0.16
C ALA A 18 20.28 4.90 1.14
N CYS A 19 20.86 3.69 1.03
CA CYS A 19 22.06 3.29 1.79
C CYS A 19 23.24 4.21 1.51
N HIS A 20 23.57 4.42 0.24
CA HIS A 20 24.66 5.30 -0.19
C HIS A 20 24.49 6.73 0.35
N LEU A 21 23.30 7.30 0.22
CA LEU A 21 23.01 8.67 0.68
C LEU A 21 23.16 8.81 2.19
N LEU A 22 22.67 7.86 2.98
CA LEU A 22 22.82 7.88 4.43
C LEU A 22 24.28 7.79 4.87
N LEU A 23 25.09 6.97 4.19
CA LEU A 23 26.54 6.89 4.44
C LEU A 23 27.23 8.23 4.12
N LYS A 24 26.85 8.87 3.00
CA LYS A 24 27.37 10.18 2.59
C LYS A 24 27.02 11.29 3.58
N GLU A 25 25.87 11.19 4.23
CA GLU A 25 25.44 12.09 5.32
C GLU A 25 26.13 11.77 6.66
N GLY A 26 26.97 10.73 6.73
CA GLY A 26 27.78 10.39 7.91
C GLY A 26 27.06 9.54 8.94
N TYR A 27 25.95 8.89 8.61
CA TYR A 27 25.28 7.94 9.51
C TYR A 27 26.04 6.61 9.62
N GLU A 28 25.94 5.96 10.77
CA GLU A 28 26.27 4.53 10.91
C GLU A 28 25.08 3.71 10.42
N VAL A 29 25.18 3.13 9.21
CA VAL A 29 24.10 2.38 8.60
C VAL A 29 24.21 0.89 8.91
N ILE A 30 23.08 0.27 9.27
CA ILE A 30 22.90 -1.19 9.33
C ILE A 30 21.76 -1.55 8.38
N GLY A 31 22.05 -2.39 7.37
CA GLY A 31 21.06 -2.91 6.44
C GLY A 31 20.27 -4.07 7.03
N VAL A 32 18.95 -4.09 6.82
CA VAL A 32 18.10 -5.23 7.19
C VAL A 32 17.18 -5.58 6.04
N THR A 33 17.27 -6.81 5.54
CA THR A 33 16.26 -7.35 4.62
C THR A 33 15.20 -8.10 5.40
N MET A 34 13.94 -7.71 5.20
CA MET A 34 12.78 -8.37 5.79
C MET A 34 12.36 -9.55 4.91
N ASN A 35 12.42 -10.76 5.45
CA ASN A 35 11.88 -11.94 4.78
C ASN A 35 10.39 -12.07 5.15
N LEU A 36 9.50 -11.71 4.20
CA LEU A 36 8.08 -11.55 4.44
C LEU A 36 7.26 -12.76 3.98
N VAL A 37 7.55 -13.27 2.79
CA VAL A 37 6.70 -14.28 2.15
C VAL A 37 6.85 -15.63 2.85
N PRO A 38 5.75 -16.30 3.23
CA PRO A 38 5.78 -17.65 3.79
C PRO A 38 6.47 -18.64 2.85
N LYS A 39 6.92 -19.77 3.39
CA LYS A 39 7.45 -20.86 2.59
C LYS A 39 6.31 -21.75 2.05
N GLY A 40 6.52 -22.34 0.89
CA GLY A 40 5.63 -23.33 0.29
C GLY A 40 5.33 -23.07 -1.16
N ASP A 41 4.76 -24.06 -1.83
CA ASP A 41 4.51 -24.07 -3.29
C ASP A 41 3.53 -22.96 -3.79
N LEU A 42 2.79 -22.36 -2.86
CA LEU A 42 1.89 -21.22 -3.16
C LEU A 42 2.64 -19.92 -3.44
N TYR A 43 3.90 -19.83 -3.04
CA TYR A 43 4.68 -18.61 -3.06
C TYR A 43 5.88 -18.76 -3.98
N ASP A 44 6.05 -17.79 -4.87
CA ASP A 44 7.23 -17.73 -5.73
C ASP A 44 8.39 -17.13 -4.92
N GLU A 45 9.27 -17.97 -4.40
CA GLU A 45 10.46 -17.54 -3.65
C GLU A 45 11.46 -16.75 -4.52
N GLU A 46 11.30 -16.77 -5.85
CA GLU A 46 12.17 -16.06 -6.79
C GLU A 46 11.62 -14.68 -7.19
N ARG A 47 10.36 -14.35 -6.82
CA ARG A 47 9.72 -13.09 -7.20
C ARG A 47 9.41 -12.19 -6.01
N GLY A 48 9.32 -10.89 -6.29
CA GLY A 48 8.97 -9.85 -5.32
C GLY A 48 10.16 -9.25 -4.58
N CYS A 49 9.89 -8.24 -3.77
CA CYS A 49 10.91 -7.47 -3.03
C CYS A 49 11.63 -8.27 -1.93
N CYS A 50 11.18 -9.49 -1.63
CA CYS A 50 11.71 -10.36 -0.58
C CYS A 50 12.15 -11.73 -1.13
N SER A 51 12.37 -11.83 -2.46
CA SER A 51 12.91 -13.04 -3.10
C SER A 51 14.34 -13.34 -2.64
N LEU A 52 14.76 -14.59 -2.77
CA LEU A 52 16.15 -14.98 -2.45
C LEU A 52 17.17 -14.16 -3.23
N SER A 53 16.93 -13.90 -4.52
CA SER A 53 17.77 -13.03 -5.34
C SER A 53 17.82 -11.61 -4.78
N SER A 54 16.70 -11.04 -4.36
CA SER A 54 16.66 -9.70 -3.77
C SER A 54 17.40 -9.61 -2.43
N VAL A 55 17.32 -10.65 -1.60
CA VAL A 55 18.11 -10.75 -0.35
C VAL A 55 19.61 -10.80 -0.66
N MET A 56 20.00 -11.57 -1.66
CA MET A 56 21.41 -11.65 -2.09
C MET A 56 21.91 -10.33 -2.66
N ASP A 57 21.12 -9.67 -3.52
CA ASP A 57 21.45 -8.34 -4.06
C ASP A 57 21.66 -7.32 -2.93
N ALA A 58 20.75 -7.28 -1.94
CA ALA A 58 20.88 -6.40 -0.79
C ALA A 58 22.17 -6.67 0.01
N LYS A 59 22.49 -7.95 0.22
CA LYS A 59 23.72 -8.37 0.94
C LYS A 59 24.97 -7.97 0.18
N ILE A 60 25.05 -8.25 -1.12
CA ILE A 60 26.21 -7.91 -1.96
C ILE A 60 26.44 -6.40 -1.98
N VAL A 61 25.38 -5.60 -2.17
CA VAL A 61 25.49 -4.14 -2.17
C VAL A 61 25.89 -3.60 -0.80
N ALA A 62 25.33 -4.13 0.30
CA ALA A 62 25.71 -3.73 1.64
C ALA A 62 27.18 -4.05 1.94
N GLU A 63 27.66 -5.22 1.54
CA GLU A 63 29.06 -5.64 1.70
C GLU A 63 30.00 -4.75 0.89
N ALA A 64 29.66 -4.43 -0.37
CA ALA A 64 30.44 -3.51 -1.20
C ALA A 64 30.54 -2.09 -0.61
N MET A 65 29.52 -1.65 0.14
CA MET A 65 29.50 -0.37 0.84
C MET A 65 30.09 -0.42 2.25
N GLY A 66 30.59 -1.57 2.72
CA GLY A 66 31.10 -1.74 4.08
C GLY A 66 30.03 -1.70 5.18
N VAL A 67 28.76 -1.97 4.83
CA VAL A 67 27.61 -1.93 5.73
C VAL A 67 27.31 -3.30 6.28
N LYS A 68 27.11 -3.40 7.61
CA LYS A 68 26.60 -4.63 8.23
C LYS A 68 25.17 -4.91 7.74
N HIS A 69 24.91 -6.14 7.33
CA HIS A 69 23.61 -6.54 6.80
C HIS A 69 23.06 -7.77 7.52
N TYR A 70 21.76 -7.72 7.85
CA TYR A 70 21.05 -8.82 8.48
C TYR A 70 19.79 -9.18 7.67
N THR A 71 19.43 -10.45 7.69
CA THR A 71 18.12 -10.91 7.19
C THR A 71 17.26 -11.32 8.37
N MET A 72 16.09 -10.72 8.50
CA MET A 72 15.16 -10.99 9.60
C MET A 72 13.84 -11.56 9.06
N SER A 73 13.35 -12.64 9.70
CA SER A 73 12.06 -13.24 9.32
C SER A 73 10.89 -12.47 9.95
N PHE A 74 9.91 -12.16 9.12
CA PHE A 74 8.60 -11.59 9.50
C PHE A 74 7.46 -12.41 8.90
N ARG A 75 7.73 -13.64 8.50
CA ARG A 75 6.80 -14.49 7.74
C ARG A 75 5.48 -14.72 8.46
N GLU A 76 5.52 -15.05 9.74
CA GLU A 76 4.34 -15.33 10.54
C GLU A 76 3.49 -14.05 10.74
N GLU A 77 4.15 -12.93 11.05
CA GLU A 77 3.44 -11.66 11.22
C GLU A 77 2.84 -11.17 9.89
N PHE A 78 3.57 -11.36 8.79
CA PHE A 78 3.10 -10.99 7.45
C PHE A 78 1.93 -11.87 7.02
N ASP A 79 2.00 -13.17 7.24
CA ASP A 79 0.91 -14.09 6.96
C ASP A 79 -0.35 -13.68 7.71
N ARG A 80 -0.26 -13.56 9.02
CA ARG A 80 -1.40 -13.24 9.88
C ARG A 80 -1.98 -11.84 9.66
N LYS A 81 -1.13 -10.82 9.50
CA LYS A 81 -1.59 -9.41 9.48
C LYS A 81 -1.84 -8.86 8.07
N VAL A 82 -1.28 -9.49 7.04
CA VAL A 82 -1.38 -8.99 5.67
C VAL A 82 -2.11 -10.00 4.77
N ILE A 83 -1.68 -11.27 4.76
CA ILE A 83 -2.25 -12.24 3.83
C ILE A 83 -3.63 -12.73 4.31
N GLU A 84 -3.79 -13.09 5.59
CA GLU A 84 -5.10 -13.48 6.13
C GLU A 84 -6.12 -12.35 6.03
N ASP A 85 -5.72 -11.12 6.31
CA ASP A 85 -6.56 -9.93 6.15
C ASP A 85 -6.98 -9.74 4.68
N PHE A 86 -6.04 -9.89 3.75
CA PHE A 86 -6.31 -9.84 2.32
C PHE A 86 -7.34 -10.88 1.87
N VAL A 87 -7.21 -12.12 2.30
CA VAL A 87 -8.15 -13.21 2.00
C VAL A 87 -9.52 -12.93 2.62
N ARG A 88 -9.54 -12.51 3.88
CA ARG A 88 -10.77 -12.17 4.61
C ARG A 88 -11.55 -11.04 3.91
N GLU A 89 -10.90 -9.94 3.57
CA GLU A 89 -11.55 -8.81 2.91
C GLU A 89 -12.14 -9.20 1.55
N TYR A 90 -11.41 -9.98 0.74
CA TYR A 90 -11.96 -10.51 -0.52
C TYR A 90 -13.15 -11.46 -0.31
N SER A 91 -13.15 -12.26 0.76
CA SER A 91 -14.30 -13.13 1.08
C SER A 91 -15.55 -12.35 1.45
N LEU A 92 -15.41 -11.12 1.92
CA LEU A 92 -16.50 -10.17 2.19
C LEU A 92 -16.92 -9.35 0.95
N GLY A 93 -16.27 -9.57 -0.20
CA GLY A 93 -16.52 -8.82 -1.44
C GLY A 93 -15.85 -7.44 -1.46
N TYR A 94 -14.87 -7.21 -0.60
CA TYR A 94 -14.09 -5.98 -0.52
C TYR A 94 -12.81 -6.10 -1.37
N THR A 95 -12.14 -4.98 -1.57
CA THR A 95 -10.88 -4.93 -2.34
C THR A 95 -9.79 -4.32 -1.46
N PRO A 96 -9.05 -5.11 -0.66
CA PRO A 96 -8.05 -4.60 0.26
C PRO A 96 -6.80 -4.08 -0.44
N ASN A 97 -6.00 -3.29 0.29
CA ASN A 97 -4.67 -2.88 -0.14
C ASN A 97 -3.60 -3.49 0.77
N PRO A 98 -3.01 -4.64 0.39
CA PRO A 98 -2.04 -5.32 1.24
C PRO A 98 -0.73 -4.54 1.41
N CYS A 99 -0.39 -3.60 0.51
CA CYS A 99 0.80 -2.75 0.67
C CYS A 99 0.61 -1.74 1.80
N VAL A 100 -0.59 -1.18 1.99
CA VAL A 100 -0.92 -0.33 3.15
C VAL A 100 -0.80 -1.14 4.44
N ALA A 101 -1.40 -2.33 4.48
CA ALA A 101 -1.32 -3.24 5.64
C ALA A 101 0.15 -3.62 5.96
N CYS A 102 0.95 -3.94 4.94
CA CYS A 102 2.37 -4.25 5.10
C CYS A 102 3.16 -3.06 5.68
N ASN A 103 2.95 -1.85 5.19
CA ASN A 103 3.60 -0.67 5.76
C ASN A 103 3.16 -0.46 7.22
N LYS A 104 1.83 -0.46 7.50
CA LYS A 104 1.27 -0.27 8.85
C LYS A 104 1.80 -1.31 9.85
N TYR A 105 1.65 -2.58 9.55
CA TYR A 105 1.83 -3.65 10.53
C TYR A 105 3.23 -4.27 10.55
N ILE A 106 3.92 -4.27 9.41
CA ILE A 106 5.23 -4.92 9.29
C ILE A 106 6.36 -3.91 9.29
N LYS A 107 6.44 -3.01 8.28
CA LYS A 107 7.58 -2.12 8.10
C LYS A 107 7.71 -1.04 9.17
N PHE A 108 6.59 -0.50 9.64
CA PHE A 108 6.57 0.60 10.61
C PHE A 108 5.99 0.21 11.98
N ASN A 109 5.80 -1.10 12.24
CA ASN A 109 5.42 -1.61 13.55
C ASN A 109 6.32 -2.81 13.91
N SER A 110 6.07 -4.02 13.39
CA SER A 110 6.83 -5.21 13.78
C SER A 110 8.34 -5.07 13.52
N PHE A 111 8.74 -4.39 12.44
CA PHE A 111 10.15 -4.10 12.14
C PHE A 111 10.77 -3.21 13.20
N VAL A 112 10.11 -2.08 13.55
CA VAL A 112 10.58 -1.15 14.57
C VAL A 112 10.79 -1.84 15.91
N GLU A 113 9.85 -2.70 16.31
CA GLU A 113 9.97 -3.49 17.54
C GLU A 113 11.15 -4.47 17.49
N LYS A 114 11.31 -5.16 16.38
CA LYS A 114 12.32 -6.22 16.23
C LYS A 114 13.76 -5.70 16.18
N ILE A 115 13.95 -4.46 15.74
CA ILE A 115 15.27 -3.82 15.67
C ILE A 115 15.68 -3.06 16.94
N LYS A 116 14.82 -2.94 17.94
CA LYS A 116 15.16 -2.26 19.22
C LYS A 116 16.50 -2.70 19.82
N PRO A 117 16.87 -4.00 19.82
CA PRO A 117 18.17 -4.43 20.34
C PRO A 117 19.39 -3.84 19.60
N LEU A 118 19.23 -3.39 18.36
CA LEU A 118 20.30 -2.77 17.55
C LEU A 118 20.56 -1.30 17.95
N LYS A 119 19.75 -0.74 18.87
CA LYS A 119 19.91 0.62 19.44
C LYS A 119 20.03 1.67 18.35
N ALA A 120 19.09 1.70 17.41
CA ALA A 120 19.02 2.68 16.34
C ALA A 120 18.45 4.01 16.83
N ASP A 121 19.03 5.11 16.35
CA ASP A 121 18.46 6.46 16.51
C ASP A 121 17.33 6.68 15.51
N PHE A 122 17.49 6.14 14.29
CA PHE A 122 16.54 6.27 13.20
C PHE A 122 16.30 4.94 12.48
N ILE A 123 15.16 4.89 11.81
CA ILE A 123 14.83 3.89 10.77
C ILE A 123 14.79 4.58 9.41
N SER A 124 15.05 3.81 8.36
CA SER A 124 14.98 4.33 6.99
C SER A 124 14.52 3.25 6.01
N THR A 125 13.97 3.68 4.91
CA THR A 125 13.60 2.85 3.77
C THR A 125 13.76 3.62 2.47
N GLY A 126 13.78 2.93 1.33
CA GLY A 126 13.81 3.54 0.00
C GLY A 126 12.44 4.04 -0.49
N HIS A 127 11.55 4.50 0.39
CA HIS A 127 10.28 5.10 -0.03
C HIS A 127 10.47 6.53 -0.52
N TYR A 128 9.67 6.90 -1.52
CA TYR A 128 9.51 8.27 -2.00
C TYR A 128 8.42 8.96 -1.17
N ALA A 129 8.83 9.60 -0.11
CA ALA A 129 8.02 10.40 0.80
C ALA A 129 8.94 11.36 1.56
N LYS A 130 8.40 12.39 2.19
CA LYS A 130 9.16 13.32 3.04
C LYS A 130 8.56 13.37 4.43
N VAL A 131 9.43 13.44 5.44
CA VAL A 131 9.04 13.67 6.84
C VAL A 131 9.73 14.94 7.33
N GLU A 132 8.97 15.84 7.91
CA GLU A 132 9.44 17.12 8.41
C GLU A 132 8.72 17.49 9.70
N PHE A 133 9.45 18.03 10.68
CA PHE A 133 8.84 18.58 11.89
C PHE A 133 8.29 19.98 11.59
N ASP A 134 7.01 20.16 11.76
CA ASP A 134 6.35 21.45 11.57
C ASP A 134 6.09 22.14 12.92
N LYS A 135 6.56 23.40 13.02
CA LYS A 135 6.45 24.18 14.26
C LYS A 135 5.03 24.68 14.54
N ASN A 136 4.19 24.83 13.52
CA ASN A 136 2.82 25.30 13.70
C ASN A 136 1.91 24.18 14.22
N TYR A 137 2.09 22.97 13.67
CA TYR A 137 1.38 21.79 14.14
C TYR A 137 2.02 21.17 15.39
N HIS A 138 3.28 21.50 15.71
CA HIS A 138 4.09 20.83 16.74
C HIS A 138 4.16 19.30 16.54
N ARG A 139 4.18 18.86 15.27
CA ARG A 139 4.15 17.45 14.89
C ARG A 139 5.06 17.17 13.70
N TYR A 140 5.41 15.91 13.53
CA TYR A 140 6.04 15.43 12.30
C TYR A 140 4.98 15.25 11.23
N LEU A 141 5.16 15.92 10.10
CA LEU A 141 4.28 15.81 8.95
C LEU A 141 4.84 14.82 7.96
N LEU A 142 3.96 14.03 7.35
CA LEU A 142 4.24 13.25 6.15
C LEU A 142 3.87 14.10 4.94
N LYS A 143 4.81 14.31 4.05
CA LYS A 143 4.67 15.13 2.85
C LYS A 143 4.99 14.34 1.59
N ARG A 144 4.46 14.81 0.46
CA ARG A 144 4.75 14.22 -0.85
C ARG A 144 6.24 14.27 -1.16
N ALA A 145 6.69 13.28 -1.93
CA ALA A 145 8.01 13.31 -2.53
C ALA A 145 8.06 14.31 -3.70
N LYS A 146 9.29 14.72 -4.07
CA LYS A 146 9.55 15.52 -5.28
C LYS A 146 9.02 14.83 -6.53
N ASP A 147 9.28 13.53 -6.68
CA ASP A 147 8.76 12.73 -7.80
C ASP A 147 7.29 12.36 -7.56
N SER A 148 6.39 13.13 -8.17
CA SER A 148 4.95 12.92 -8.06
C SER A 148 4.46 11.58 -8.66
N LYS A 149 5.22 11.00 -9.60
CA LYS A 149 4.88 9.70 -10.23
C LYS A 149 5.28 8.53 -9.35
N LYS A 150 6.30 8.72 -8.49
CA LYS A 150 6.81 7.72 -7.57
C LYS A 150 6.37 7.97 -6.13
N ASP A 151 5.61 9.03 -5.86
CA ASP A 151 5.10 9.33 -4.53
C ASP A 151 4.39 8.13 -3.90
N GLN A 152 4.84 7.76 -2.71
CA GLN A 152 4.37 6.58 -1.96
C GLN A 152 3.64 6.94 -0.67
N THR A 153 3.33 8.20 -0.47
CA THR A 153 2.62 8.69 0.74
C THR A 153 1.26 8.01 0.91
N TYR A 154 0.60 7.62 -0.19
CA TYR A 154 -0.63 6.83 -0.16
C TYR A 154 -0.52 5.55 0.67
N PHE A 155 0.64 4.91 0.71
CA PHE A 155 0.86 3.68 1.46
C PHE A 155 1.33 3.92 2.90
N LEU A 156 1.61 5.18 3.27
CA LEU A 156 2.26 5.57 4.52
C LEU A 156 1.36 6.34 5.49
N TYR A 157 0.14 6.69 5.10
CA TYR A 157 -0.77 7.52 5.88
C TYR A 157 -1.07 6.97 7.29
N ASN A 158 -0.90 5.66 7.50
CA ASN A 158 -1.10 5.00 8.79
C ASN A 158 0.12 5.03 9.74
N THR A 159 1.16 5.81 9.40
CA THR A 159 2.37 5.89 10.22
C THR A 159 2.13 6.79 11.43
N SER A 160 2.44 6.29 12.63
CA SER A 160 2.27 7.05 13.87
C SER A 160 3.30 8.17 14.04
N GLN A 161 3.01 9.16 14.88
CA GLN A 161 3.91 10.27 15.20
C GLN A 161 5.24 9.77 15.79
N GLU A 162 5.19 8.75 16.66
CA GLU A 162 6.40 8.15 17.23
C GLU A 162 7.32 7.60 16.14
N VAL A 163 6.74 6.91 15.16
CA VAL A 163 7.50 6.32 14.05
C VAL A 163 7.98 7.41 13.09
N LEU A 164 7.13 8.38 12.73
CA LEU A 164 7.52 9.50 11.86
C LEU A 164 8.73 10.26 12.44
N SER A 165 8.73 10.51 13.75
CA SER A 165 9.83 11.24 14.42
C SER A 165 11.21 10.57 14.31
N LYS A 166 11.22 9.26 14.00
CA LYS A 166 12.42 8.44 13.87
C LYS A 166 12.66 7.93 12.45
N THR A 167 11.86 8.38 11.47
CA THR A 167 11.94 7.87 10.10
C THR A 167 12.67 8.85 9.18
N LEU A 168 13.62 8.33 8.40
CA LEU A 168 14.31 9.04 7.34
C LEU A 168 13.94 8.45 5.97
N PHE A 169 13.61 9.33 5.03
CA PHE A 169 13.37 8.98 3.63
C PHE A 169 14.38 9.71 2.73
N PRO A 170 15.56 9.12 2.48
CA PRO A 170 16.65 9.78 1.75
C PRO A 170 16.30 10.14 0.30
N LEU A 171 15.28 9.53 -0.26
CA LEU A 171 14.86 9.76 -1.65
C LEU A 171 13.80 10.87 -1.80
N ALA A 172 13.41 11.52 -0.71
CA ALA A 172 12.33 12.50 -0.67
C ALA A 172 12.44 13.60 -1.73
N ASP A 173 13.63 14.14 -1.91
CA ASP A 173 13.93 15.28 -2.78
C ASP A 173 14.58 14.88 -4.12
N LEU A 174 14.46 13.58 -4.52
CA LEU A 174 15.01 13.04 -5.75
C LEU A 174 13.92 12.52 -6.69
N GLU A 175 14.14 12.67 -7.99
CA GLU A 175 13.37 11.99 -9.02
C GLU A 175 13.94 10.59 -9.28
N LYS A 176 13.14 9.68 -9.82
CA LYS A 176 13.56 8.29 -10.08
C LYS A 176 14.76 8.20 -11.02
N GLU A 177 14.80 9.06 -12.01
CA GLU A 177 15.90 9.18 -12.96
C GLU A 177 17.19 9.61 -12.25
N GLU A 178 17.13 10.56 -11.32
CA GLU A 178 18.26 10.98 -10.49
C GLU A 178 18.77 9.82 -9.63
N VAL A 179 17.85 9.05 -9.02
CA VAL A 179 18.20 7.85 -8.24
C VAL A 179 18.90 6.80 -9.10
N ARG A 180 18.45 6.54 -10.32
CA ARG A 180 19.12 5.62 -11.25
C ARG A 180 20.46 6.14 -11.72
N GLN A 181 20.60 7.45 -11.92
CA GLN A 181 21.89 8.06 -12.28
C GLN A 181 22.91 7.91 -11.14
N ILE A 182 22.53 8.23 -9.89
CA ILE A 182 23.38 8.00 -8.72
C ILE A 182 23.80 6.53 -8.63
N ALA A 183 22.86 5.60 -8.81
CA ALA A 183 23.18 4.18 -8.76
C ALA A 183 24.20 3.76 -9.81
N LYS A 184 24.13 4.35 -11.00
CA LYS A 184 25.05 4.09 -12.10
C LYS A 184 26.44 4.69 -11.83
N ASP A 185 26.50 5.95 -11.39
CA ASP A 185 27.75 6.68 -11.15
C ASP A 185 28.54 6.06 -9.98
N GLU A 186 27.83 5.57 -8.97
CA GLU A 186 28.42 4.89 -7.80
C GLU A 186 28.60 3.39 -7.99
N ASN A 187 28.38 2.86 -9.22
CA ASN A 187 28.51 1.44 -9.56
C ASN A 187 27.68 0.51 -8.66
N ILE A 188 26.48 0.93 -8.23
CA ILE A 188 25.58 0.10 -7.44
C ILE A 188 24.97 -0.99 -8.36
N LEU A 189 25.23 -2.25 -8.05
CA LEU A 189 24.91 -3.41 -8.93
C LEU A 189 23.44 -3.46 -9.37
N THR A 190 22.53 -2.91 -8.57
CA THR A 190 21.07 -2.95 -8.83
C THR A 190 20.55 -1.82 -9.73
N TYR A 191 21.43 -0.99 -10.34
CA TYR A 191 21.03 0.19 -11.12
C TYR A 191 20.06 -0.10 -12.26
N SER A 192 20.17 -1.28 -12.90
CA SER A 192 19.34 -1.70 -14.03
C SER A 192 18.08 -2.50 -13.61
N LYS A 193 17.94 -2.81 -12.31
CA LYS A 193 16.83 -3.63 -11.81
C LYS A 193 15.50 -2.89 -12.01
N LYS A 194 14.49 -3.61 -12.53
CA LYS A 194 13.14 -3.08 -12.68
C LYS A 194 12.46 -2.93 -11.32
N ASP A 195 11.56 -1.95 -11.23
CA ASP A 195 10.74 -1.74 -10.03
C ASP A 195 9.73 -2.88 -9.88
N SER A 196 9.40 -3.23 -8.64
CA SER A 196 8.33 -4.19 -8.35
C SER A 196 6.99 -3.46 -8.38
N GLU A 197 6.11 -3.82 -9.31
CA GLU A 197 4.80 -3.16 -9.51
C GLU A 197 3.61 -4.02 -9.06
N GLU A 198 3.86 -5.22 -8.53
CA GLU A 198 2.83 -6.21 -8.22
C GLU A 198 2.75 -6.47 -6.71
N ILE A 199 1.62 -7.05 -6.28
CA ILE A 199 1.49 -7.58 -4.91
C ILE A 199 2.50 -8.71 -4.75
N CYS A 200 3.44 -8.58 -3.81
CA CYS A 200 4.62 -9.42 -3.71
C CYS A 200 4.37 -10.92 -3.47
N PHE A 201 3.18 -11.29 -3.00
CA PHE A 201 2.79 -12.67 -2.73
C PHE A 201 1.72 -13.22 -3.70
N VAL A 202 1.22 -12.40 -4.63
CA VAL A 202 0.23 -12.83 -5.63
C VAL A 202 0.93 -13.06 -6.96
N GLN A 203 0.91 -14.29 -7.42
CA GLN A 203 1.50 -14.65 -8.71
C GLN A 203 0.60 -14.22 -9.88
N ASN A 204 1.22 -13.79 -11.00
CA ASN A 204 0.55 -13.50 -12.27
C ASN A 204 -0.63 -12.52 -12.17
N ARG A 205 -0.69 -11.66 -11.14
CA ARG A 205 -1.79 -10.71 -10.86
C ARG A 205 -3.15 -11.40 -10.64
N ASP A 206 -3.15 -12.69 -10.32
CA ASP A 206 -4.37 -13.47 -10.12
C ASP A 206 -4.62 -13.70 -8.62
N HIS A 207 -5.21 -12.70 -7.98
CA HIS A 207 -5.59 -12.78 -6.56
C HIS A 207 -6.65 -13.88 -6.30
N GLY A 208 -7.54 -14.11 -7.25
CA GLY A 208 -8.57 -15.14 -7.11
C GLY A 208 -7.97 -16.55 -7.12
N PHE A 209 -6.98 -16.80 -8.00
CA PHE A 209 -6.23 -18.04 -7.99
C PHE A 209 -5.47 -18.23 -6.68
N PHE A 210 -4.79 -17.19 -6.18
CA PHE A 210 -4.10 -17.21 -4.90
C PHE A 210 -5.04 -17.58 -3.74
N ILE A 211 -6.22 -16.92 -3.67
CA ILE A 211 -7.22 -17.20 -2.63
C ILE A 211 -7.73 -18.63 -2.75
N LYS A 212 -8.01 -19.12 -3.96
CA LYS A 212 -8.45 -20.50 -4.22
C LYS A 212 -7.44 -21.53 -3.73
N GLN A 213 -6.15 -21.29 -3.98
CA GLN A 213 -5.10 -22.20 -3.55
C GLN A 213 -4.96 -22.25 -2.01
N ARG A 214 -5.16 -21.11 -1.34
CA ARG A 214 -5.01 -20.99 0.10
C ARG A 214 -6.26 -21.44 0.86
N ASN A 215 -7.44 -21.06 0.38
CA ASN A 215 -8.73 -21.27 1.03
C ASN A 215 -9.78 -21.71 -0.01
N PRO A 216 -9.70 -22.93 -0.52
CA PRO A 216 -10.60 -23.42 -1.57
C PRO A 216 -12.08 -23.41 -1.16
N GLU A 217 -12.39 -23.48 0.14
CA GLU A 217 -13.74 -23.41 0.70
C GLU A 217 -14.43 -22.06 0.52
N LEU A 218 -13.66 -21.00 0.26
CA LEU A 218 -14.20 -19.66 -0.05
C LEU A 218 -14.69 -19.53 -1.50
N ILE A 219 -14.36 -20.51 -2.35
CA ILE A 219 -14.72 -20.49 -3.77
C ILE A 219 -16.10 -21.13 -3.92
N LYS A 220 -17.13 -20.29 -4.03
CA LYS A 220 -18.51 -20.73 -4.18
C LYS A 220 -19.11 -20.13 -5.45
N GLU A 221 -19.65 -21.00 -6.34
CA GLU A 221 -20.40 -20.51 -7.49
C GLU A 221 -21.58 -19.64 -7.04
N GLY A 222 -21.83 -18.57 -7.78
CA GLY A 222 -22.94 -17.68 -7.54
C GLY A 222 -23.49 -17.13 -8.87
N TYR A 223 -24.22 -16.02 -8.79
CA TYR A 223 -24.88 -15.45 -9.97
C TYR A 223 -24.43 -14.01 -10.23
N PHE A 224 -24.17 -13.71 -11.49
CA PHE A 224 -24.28 -12.36 -11.98
C PHE A 224 -25.73 -11.95 -12.02
N ILE A 225 -26.02 -10.76 -11.53
CA ILE A 225 -27.37 -10.18 -11.54
C ILE A 225 -27.32 -8.77 -12.17
N ASP A 226 -28.46 -8.31 -12.68
CA ASP A 226 -28.66 -6.91 -13.03
C ASP A 226 -29.06 -6.07 -11.78
N GLU A 227 -29.25 -4.77 -11.95
CA GLU A 227 -29.68 -3.86 -10.87
C GLU A 227 -31.09 -4.18 -10.31
N LYS A 228 -31.91 -4.89 -11.08
CA LYS A 228 -33.25 -5.33 -10.68
C LYS A 228 -33.25 -6.71 -9.98
N GLY A 229 -32.07 -7.35 -9.89
CA GLY A 229 -31.90 -8.67 -9.29
C GLY A 229 -32.14 -9.84 -10.26
N ASN A 230 -32.35 -9.61 -11.55
CA ASN A 230 -32.50 -10.67 -12.51
C ASN A 230 -31.17 -11.39 -12.75
N LYS A 231 -31.17 -12.72 -12.77
CA LYS A 231 -29.99 -13.55 -13.03
C LYS A 231 -29.54 -13.42 -14.48
N LEU A 232 -28.30 -13.07 -14.69
CA LEU A 232 -27.65 -12.91 -16.00
C LEU A 232 -26.81 -14.13 -16.39
N GLY A 233 -26.30 -14.86 -15.41
CA GLY A 233 -25.44 -16.03 -15.59
C GLY A 233 -24.73 -16.42 -14.29
N LYS A 234 -23.95 -17.50 -14.33
CA LYS A 234 -23.16 -17.97 -13.17
C LYS A 234 -21.77 -17.34 -13.16
N HIS A 235 -21.21 -17.18 -11.96
CA HIS A 235 -19.79 -16.86 -11.73
C HIS A 235 -19.12 -17.89 -10.82
N ASN A 236 -17.80 -17.99 -10.88
CA ASN A 236 -17.01 -19.01 -10.18
C ASN A 236 -16.68 -18.65 -8.71
N GLY A 237 -17.15 -17.53 -8.20
CA GLY A 237 -16.91 -17.06 -6.84
C GLY A 237 -16.65 -15.54 -6.81
N ILE A 238 -17.19 -14.87 -5.78
CA ILE A 238 -17.07 -13.39 -5.66
C ILE A 238 -15.63 -12.90 -5.54
N VAL A 239 -14.73 -13.72 -5.02
CA VAL A 239 -13.32 -13.38 -4.81
C VAL A 239 -12.55 -13.08 -6.10
N TYR A 240 -13.09 -13.45 -7.27
CA TYR A 240 -12.47 -13.17 -8.57
C TYR A 240 -12.82 -11.79 -9.12
N TYR A 241 -13.70 -11.05 -8.44
CA TYR A 241 -14.25 -9.81 -8.97
C TYR A 241 -13.93 -8.62 -8.08
N THR A 242 -13.85 -7.45 -8.73
CA THR A 242 -13.60 -6.15 -8.08
C THR A 242 -14.55 -5.12 -8.68
N VAL A 243 -15.12 -4.24 -7.88
CA VAL A 243 -15.98 -3.14 -8.37
C VAL A 243 -15.20 -2.27 -9.38
N GLY A 244 -15.84 -1.98 -10.51
CA GLY A 244 -15.22 -1.32 -11.67
C GLY A 244 -14.60 -2.26 -12.70
N GLN A 245 -14.52 -3.57 -12.43
CA GLN A 245 -13.99 -4.56 -13.37
C GLN A 245 -14.90 -4.71 -14.58
N ARG A 246 -14.30 -4.71 -15.80
CA ARG A 246 -14.98 -4.93 -17.08
C ARG A 246 -14.54 -6.21 -17.77
N LYS A 247 -13.25 -6.52 -17.71
CA LYS A 247 -12.65 -7.68 -18.40
C LYS A 247 -12.66 -8.91 -17.49
N GLY A 248 -12.64 -10.11 -18.10
CA GLY A 248 -12.55 -11.36 -17.33
C GLY A 248 -13.84 -11.77 -16.62
N LEU A 249 -15.00 -11.23 -17.01
CA LEU A 249 -16.30 -11.60 -16.41
C LEU A 249 -16.79 -12.97 -16.87
N GLY A 250 -16.36 -13.45 -18.03
CA GLY A 250 -16.78 -14.75 -18.56
C GLY A 250 -18.26 -14.80 -19.01
N ILE A 251 -18.89 -13.64 -19.24
CA ILE A 251 -20.28 -13.52 -19.67
C ILE A 251 -20.40 -12.58 -20.88
N ALA A 252 -21.24 -12.95 -21.84
CA ALA A 252 -21.52 -12.16 -23.04
C ALA A 252 -22.95 -11.59 -22.97
N LEU A 253 -23.08 -10.28 -22.79
CA LEU A 253 -24.39 -9.60 -22.67
C LEU A 253 -24.70 -8.67 -23.84
N GLY A 254 -23.89 -8.70 -24.91
CA GLY A 254 -24.10 -7.86 -26.10
C GLY A 254 -23.81 -6.36 -25.89
N LYS A 255 -23.54 -5.93 -24.67
CA LYS A 255 -23.18 -4.54 -24.31
C LYS A 255 -22.03 -4.49 -23.32
N ARG A 256 -21.43 -3.30 -23.15
CA ARG A 256 -20.40 -3.08 -22.12
C ARG A 256 -21.07 -3.07 -20.75
N VAL A 257 -20.54 -3.88 -19.83
CA VAL A 257 -20.98 -3.91 -18.43
C VAL A 257 -19.78 -3.93 -17.50
N PHE A 258 -20.04 -3.50 -16.27
CA PHE A 258 -19.03 -3.40 -15.20
C PHE A 258 -19.58 -4.02 -13.92
N VAL A 259 -18.70 -4.56 -13.10
CA VAL A 259 -19.04 -4.93 -11.73
C VAL A 259 -19.35 -3.64 -10.96
N SER A 260 -20.59 -3.45 -10.53
CA SER A 260 -21.02 -2.28 -9.75
C SER A 260 -21.15 -2.57 -8.26
N LYS A 261 -21.44 -3.84 -7.90
CA LYS A 261 -21.61 -4.26 -6.50
C LYS A 261 -21.26 -5.75 -6.35
N ILE A 262 -20.67 -6.09 -5.22
CA ILE A 262 -20.44 -7.48 -4.78
C ILE A 262 -21.15 -7.66 -3.46
N ASN A 263 -21.97 -8.72 -3.36
CA ASN A 263 -22.68 -9.09 -2.15
C ASN A 263 -22.24 -10.48 -1.69
N ALA A 264 -21.49 -10.54 -0.62
CA ALA A 264 -20.96 -11.79 -0.09
C ALA A 264 -22.06 -12.65 0.59
N ILE A 265 -23.11 -12.02 1.14
CA ILE A 265 -24.21 -12.73 1.83
C ILE A 265 -25.01 -13.55 0.83
N ASP A 266 -25.41 -12.92 -0.27
CA ASP A 266 -26.22 -13.57 -1.32
C ASP A 266 -25.36 -14.24 -2.40
N ASN A 267 -24.04 -14.12 -2.28
CA ASN A 267 -23.04 -14.60 -3.25
C ASN A 267 -23.37 -14.14 -4.68
N THR A 268 -23.60 -12.83 -4.85
CA THR A 268 -23.96 -12.22 -6.13
C THR A 268 -23.00 -11.10 -6.53
N VAL A 269 -22.83 -10.95 -7.85
CA VAL A 269 -22.08 -9.87 -8.48
C VAL A 269 -23.01 -9.10 -9.39
N THR A 270 -23.28 -7.83 -9.06
CA THR A 270 -24.15 -6.96 -9.87
C THR A 270 -23.38 -6.38 -11.04
N LEU A 271 -23.93 -6.51 -12.24
CA LEU A 271 -23.40 -5.93 -13.46
C LEU A 271 -24.30 -4.76 -13.90
N SER A 272 -23.68 -3.62 -14.15
CA SER A 272 -24.36 -2.37 -14.52
C SER A 272 -23.65 -1.65 -15.66
N ASP A 273 -24.27 -0.62 -16.19
CA ASP A 273 -23.62 0.33 -17.08
C ASP A 273 -22.61 1.21 -16.30
N GLU A 274 -21.75 1.95 -16.98
CA GLU A 274 -20.64 2.68 -16.36
C GLU A 274 -21.09 3.74 -15.37
N ASP A 275 -22.24 4.38 -15.60
CA ASP A 275 -22.76 5.46 -14.76
C ASP A 275 -23.01 5.00 -13.31
N ALA A 276 -23.36 3.74 -13.10
CA ALA A 276 -23.55 3.17 -11.77
C ALA A 276 -22.26 3.14 -10.90
N LEU A 277 -21.11 3.30 -11.52
CA LEU A 277 -19.81 3.30 -10.82
C LEU A 277 -19.48 4.65 -10.17
N TYR A 278 -20.14 5.73 -10.57
CA TYR A 278 -19.86 7.06 -10.05
C TYR A 278 -20.57 7.31 -8.73
N LYS A 279 -19.85 7.86 -7.76
CA LYS A 279 -20.29 7.99 -6.36
C LYS A 279 -19.95 9.35 -5.81
N ASP A 280 -20.86 9.90 -5.00
CA ASP A 280 -20.74 11.24 -4.41
C ASP A 280 -20.08 11.23 -3.03
N LYS A 281 -20.19 10.10 -2.29
CA LYS A 281 -19.79 10.07 -0.89
C LYS A 281 -19.28 8.69 -0.48
N ILE A 282 -18.32 8.68 0.45
CA ILE A 282 -17.81 7.48 1.11
C ILE A 282 -17.84 7.65 2.62
N LYS A 283 -18.02 6.54 3.34
CA LYS A 283 -17.78 6.43 4.77
C LYS A 283 -16.43 5.78 5.00
N ILE A 284 -15.71 6.25 6.00
CA ILE A 284 -14.35 5.83 6.34
C ILE A 284 -14.37 5.14 7.71
N ARG A 285 -13.61 4.05 7.83
CA ARG A 285 -13.29 3.39 9.10
C ARG A 285 -11.78 3.35 9.33
N GLU A 286 -11.37 3.15 10.58
CA GLU A 286 -9.97 3.03 10.98
C GLU A 286 -9.11 4.22 10.49
N GLU A 287 -9.63 5.42 10.64
CA GLU A 287 -8.93 6.64 10.25
C GLU A 287 -7.68 6.87 11.08
N ASN A 288 -6.68 7.48 10.45
CA ASN A 288 -5.49 8.02 11.09
C ASN A 288 -5.23 9.42 10.56
N PHE A 289 -5.04 10.39 11.44
CA PHE A 289 -4.64 11.73 11.10
C PHE A 289 -3.17 11.97 11.48
N ILE A 290 -2.46 12.75 10.67
CA ILE A 290 -1.03 13.05 10.88
C ILE A 290 -0.83 14.40 11.55
N PRO A 291 -1.42 15.54 11.07
CA PRO A 291 -1.17 16.85 11.66
C PRO A 291 -1.90 17.08 13.00
N PHE A 292 -2.92 16.30 13.31
CA PHE A 292 -3.75 16.43 14.53
C PHE A 292 -4.28 15.06 14.94
N ASP A 293 -4.83 14.95 16.17
CA ASP A 293 -5.34 13.67 16.65
C ASP A 293 -6.78 13.40 16.20
N THR A 294 -7.57 14.46 16.01
CA THR A 294 -8.99 14.37 15.62
C THR A 294 -9.37 15.57 14.75
N LEU A 295 -10.31 15.38 13.87
CA LEU A 295 -10.88 16.44 13.04
C LEU A 295 -11.98 17.18 13.82
N GLU A 296 -11.72 18.43 14.21
CA GLU A 296 -12.67 19.22 15.02
C GLU A 296 -13.79 19.88 14.18
N LYS A 297 -13.52 20.16 12.91
CA LYS A 297 -14.44 20.83 11.98
C LYS A 297 -14.27 20.27 10.58
N PRO A 298 -15.30 20.39 9.71
CA PRO A 298 -15.17 19.99 8.32
C PRO A 298 -13.96 20.61 7.64
N LEU A 299 -13.26 19.83 6.82
CA LEU A 299 -12.02 20.23 6.15
C LEU A 299 -12.10 19.89 4.66
N GLU A 300 -11.85 20.90 3.81
CA GLU A 300 -11.66 20.66 2.39
C GLU A 300 -10.31 20.01 2.12
N VAL A 301 -10.32 18.91 1.38
CA VAL A 301 -9.12 18.08 1.10
C VAL A 301 -9.14 17.58 -0.35
N SER A 302 -7.98 17.29 -0.88
CA SER A 302 -7.85 16.40 -2.04
C SER A 302 -7.85 14.94 -1.57
N VAL A 303 -8.65 14.10 -2.22
CA VAL A 303 -8.85 12.72 -1.79
C VAL A 303 -8.42 11.75 -2.89
N LYS A 304 -7.62 10.76 -2.52
CA LYS A 304 -7.18 9.67 -3.39
C LYS A 304 -7.80 8.37 -2.90
N VAL A 305 -8.77 7.84 -3.64
CA VAL A 305 -9.51 6.61 -3.25
C VAL A 305 -8.84 5.32 -3.74
N ARG A 306 -7.76 5.44 -4.50
CA ARG A 306 -6.92 4.34 -4.99
C ARG A 306 -5.57 4.89 -5.43
N HIS A 307 -4.48 4.17 -5.21
CA HIS A 307 -3.13 4.63 -5.56
C HIS A 307 -3.00 5.11 -7.02
N GLY A 308 -3.54 4.38 -7.98
CA GLY A 308 -3.44 4.69 -9.41
C GLY A 308 -4.49 5.67 -9.97
N GLN A 309 -5.35 6.27 -9.12
CA GLN A 309 -6.35 7.25 -9.55
C GLN A 309 -5.90 8.68 -9.27
N ASN A 310 -6.44 9.62 -10.07
CA ASN A 310 -6.28 11.03 -9.80
C ASN A 310 -7.06 11.43 -8.53
N GLU A 311 -6.61 12.47 -7.90
CA GLU A 311 -7.26 13.06 -6.74
C GLU A 311 -8.52 13.83 -7.13
N THR A 312 -9.48 13.82 -6.22
CA THR A 312 -10.71 14.60 -6.34
C THR A 312 -10.88 15.45 -5.08
N LYS A 313 -11.29 16.69 -5.20
CA LYS A 313 -11.63 17.52 -4.06
C LYS A 313 -12.87 16.99 -3.34
N GLY A 314 -12.88 17.10 -2.02
CA GLY A 314 -14.00 16.69 -1.20
C GLY A 314 -13.95 17.33 0.18
N LEU A 315 -15.08 17.31 0.86
CA LEU A 315 -15.26 17.76 2.22
C LEU A 315 -15.18 16.56 3.17
N LEU A 316 -14.22 16.59 4.08
CA LEU A 316 -14.03 15.61 5.14
C LEU A 316 -14.74 16.08 6.40
N PHE A 317 -15.61 15.28 6.99
CA PHE A 317 -16.40 15.66 8.16
C PHE A 317 -16.89 14.46 8.96
N TYR A 318 -17.12 14.70 10.26
CA TYR A 318 -17.83 13.75 11.12
C TYR A 318 -19.34 14.00 11.12
N LYS A 319 -20.11 12.89 11.08
CA LYS A 319 -21.55 12.87 11.32
C LYS A 319 -21.86 11.64 12.19
N ASN A 320 -22.47 11.86 13.36
CA ASN A 320 -22.78 10.79 14.33
C ASN A 320 -21.56 9.93 14.72
N ASN A 321 -20.41 10.54 14.91
CA ASN A 321 -19.11 9.89 15.20
C ASN A 321 -18.58 8.98 14.06
N GLU A 322 -19.13 9.08 12.87
CA GLU A 322 -18.63 8.40 11.68
C GLU A 322 -17.99 9.41 10.74
N LEU A 323 -16.85 9.06 10.16
CA LEU A 323 -16.10 9.93 9.24
C LEU A 323 -16.59 9.73 7.81
N PHE A 324 -16.90 10.84 7.14
CA PHE A 324 -17.34 10.87 5.74
C PHE A 324 -16.45 11.76 4.88
N VAL A 325 -16.40 11.41 3.60
CA VAL A 325 -15.96 12.30 2.54
C VAL A 325 -17.11 12.51 1.56
N GLU A 326 -17.51 13.73 1.32
CA GLU A 326 -18.41 14.14 0.25
C GLU A 326 -17.59 14.78 -0.87
N PHE A 327 -17.65 14.21 -2.07
CA PHE A 327 -16.84 14.66 -3.20
C PHE A 327 -17.46 15.86 -3.91
N GLU A 328 -16.65 16.81 -4.36
CA GLU A 328 -17.10 17.92 -5.22
C GLU A 328 -17.60 17.41 -6.58
N LYS A 329 -17.00 16.35 -7.09
CA LYS A 329 -17.38 15.67 -8.33
C LYS A 329 -17.40 14.16 -8.07
N GLN A 330 -18.37 13.47 -8.65
CA GLN A 330 -18.49 12.03 -8.53
C GLN A 330 -17.19 11.30 -8.86
N VAL A 331 -16.84 10.33 -8.04
CA VAL A 331 -15.62 9.52 -8.16
C VAL A 331 -15.99 8.13 -8.71
N ARG A 332 -15.24 7.71 -9.71
CA ARG A 332 -15.46 6.41 -10.35
C ARG A 332 -14.98 5.26 -9.48
N ALA A 333 -15.86 4.36 -9.15
CA ALA A 333 -15.59 3.06 -8.49
C ALA A 333 -14.72 3.16 -7.23
N PRO A 334 -15.06 3.98 -6.21
CA PRO A 334 -14.44 3.84 -4.92
C PRO A 334 -14.83 2.47 -4.34
N ASN A 335 -13.85 1.70 -3.87
CA ASN A 335 -14.07 0.32 -3.46
C ASN A 335 -13.97 0.16 -1.95
N LYS A 336 -14.95 -0.55 -1.36
CA LYS A 336 -14.85 -1.00 0.03
C LYS A 336 -13.57 -1.80 0.25
N GLY A 337 -12.90 -1.55 1.35
CA GLY A 337 -11.60 -2.16 1.67
C GLY A 337 -10.38 -1.41 1.12
N GLN A 338 -10.54 -0.55 0.10
CA GLN A 338 -9.46 0.34 -0.35
C GLN A 338 -9.24 1.47 0.65
N SER A 339 -8.03 2.04 0.65
CA SER A 339 -7.75 3.25 1.41
C SER A 339 -8.24 4.50 0.68
N ALA A 340 -8.82 5.43 1.44
CA ALA A 340 -8.95 6.82 1.03
C ALA A 340 -7.90 7.64 1.79
N VAL A 341 -7.06 8.37 1.07
CA VAL A 341 -5.99 9.20 1.65
C VAL A 341 -6.25 10.66 1.33
N PHE A 342 -6.10 11.49 2.35
CA PHE A 342 -6.47 12.91 2.35
C PHE A 342 -5.22 13.77 2.29
N TYR A 343 -5.25 14.78 1.43
CA TYR A 343 -4.12 15.69 1.21
C TYR A 343 -4.59 17.15 1.29
N LEU A 344 -3.72 17.98 1.83
CA LEU A 344 -3.81 19.43 1.71
C LEU A 344 -2.47 19.90 1.14
N ASP A 345 -2.48 20.33 -0.10
CA ASP A 345 -1.27 20.61 -0.88
C ASP A 345 -0.30 19.43 -0.91
N ASP A 346 0.89 19.60 -0.33
CA ASP A 346 1.92 18.55 -0.21
C ASP A 346 1.80 17.70 1.06
N ILE A 347 0.93 18.09 2.00
CA ILE A 347 0.80 17.43 3.31
C ILE A 347 -0.23 16.31 3.24
N VAL A 348 0.14 15.15 3.77
CA VAL A 348 -0.80 14.05 4.06
C VAL A 348 -1.55 14.40 5.34
N ILE A 349 -2.83 14.73 5.23
CA ILE A 349 -3.70 14.95 6.38
C ILE A 349 -3.98 13.65 7.12
N GLY A 350 -4.09 12.56 6.37
CA GLY A 350 -4.38 11.24 6.92
C GLY A 350 -5.08 10.35 5.91
N GLY A 351 -5.80 9.38 6.39
CA GLY A 351 -6.58 8.47 5.58
C GLY A 351 -7.31 7.44 6.43
N GLY A 352 -8.02 6.56 5.77
CA GLY A 352 -8.67 5.42 6.38
C GLY A 352 -9.16 4.42 5.35
N ILE A 353 -9.86 3.39 5.78
CA ILE A 353 -10.39 2.35 4.90
C ILE A 353 -11.82 2.73 4.48
N ILE A 354 -12.13 2.64 3.20
CA ILE A 354 -13.47 2.86 2.67
C ILE A 354 -14.39 1.74 3.19
N ASP A 355 -15.37 2.10 4.00
CA ASP A 355 -16.32 1.19 4.62
C ASP A 355 -17.62 1.11 3.82
N GLU A 356 -18.19 2.26 3.45
CA GLU A 356 -19.39 2.35 2.65
C GLU A 356 -19.24 3.36 1.51
N VAL A 357 -20.06 3.17 0.48
CA VAL A 357 -20.01 3.95 -0.77
C VAL A 357 -21.45 4.31 -1.15
N TYR A 358 -21.70 5.61 -1.38
CA TYR A 358 -23.05 6.16 -1.66
C TYR A 358 -23.10 6.84 -3.02
#